data_869f7ee7cc0d29dd8b362a70fb755e33
#
_entry.id   869f7ee7cc0d29dd8b362a70fb755e33
#
_cell.length_a   1.000
_cell.length_b   1.000
_cell.length_c   1.000
_cell.angle_alpha   90.00
_cell.angle_beta   90.00
_cell.angle_gamma   90.00
#
_symmetry.space_group_name_H-M   'P 1'
#
loop_
_entity.id
_entity.type
_entity.pdbx_description
1 polymer ?
#
loop_
_entity_poly.entity_id
_entity_poly.type
_entity_poly.pdbx_seq_one_letter_code
_entity_poly.pdbx_strand_id
1 'polypeptide(L)'
;MVRRILALTTLLLMAQVTFAATMQASVDRKKIGRSDHVTLQIRYDDMAGFSSPDWSVLDRDWDIINQDQQQQISFNNGKNSSYTDWTLSLVPRRSGTVLIPPIKFKGASSDPIRIDVSTQSTTA
;
A
#
# COMPACT_ATOMS: atom_id res chain seq x y z
N MET A 1 58.32 4.41 -4.99
CA MET A 1 57.76 4.08 -4.24
C MET A 1 56.66 4.63 -3.62
N VAL A 2 55.92 5.24 -4.07
CA VAL A 2 54.89 5.86 -3.53
C VAL A 2 53.63 5.36 -3.76
N ARG A 3 53.55 4.40 -4.45
CA ARG A 3 52.39 3.97 -4.86
C ARG A 3 51.37 3.64 -3.95
N ARG A 4 51.67 3.34 -2.85
CA ARG A 4 50.70 2.82 -2.01
C ARG A 4 49.63 3.75 -1.66
N ILE A 5 49.69 4.91 -1.90
CA ILE A 5 48.72 5.79 -1.50
C ILE A 5 47.45 5.62 -2.10
N LEU A 6 47.37 5.00 -3.17
CA LEU A 6 46.18 4.91 -3.78
C LEU A 6 45.16 4.24 -3.12
N ALA A 7 45.49 3.41 -2.35
CA ALA A 7 44.52 2.58 -1.74
C ALA A 7 43.56 3.32 -0.95
N LEU A 8 43.85 4.48 -0.64
CA LEU A 8 42.98 5.11 0.22
C LEU A 8 41.82 5.68 -0.34
N THR A 9 41.79 5.80 -1.49
CA THR A 9 40.60 6.27 -2.07
C THR A 9 39.60 5.27 -2.02
N THR A 10 39.66 4.37 -1.18
CA THR A 10 38.64 3.54 -1.01
C THR A 10 37.52 4.26 -0.52
N LEU A 11 36.97 4.51 -1.11
CA LEU A 11 35.72 4.52 -1.36
C LEU A 11 34.86 4.38 -0.21
N LEU A 12 34.51 5.41 0.29
CA LEU A 12 33.50 5.44 1.24
C LEU A 12 32.22 5.30 0.53
N LEU A 13 31.92 4.13 0.19
CA LEU A 13 30.62 3.84 -0.26
C LEU A 13 29.74 3.88 0.94
N MET A 14 29.37 5.00 1.31
CA MET A 14 28.38 5.13 2.32
C MET A 14 27.11 4.65 1.71
N ALA A 15 26.72 3.52 2.15
CA ALA A 15 25.41 3.02 1.86
C ALA A 15 24.47 4.06 2.41
N GLN A 16 23.93 4.84 1.58
CA GLN A 16 22.90 5.77 1.96
C GLN A 16 21.67 4.96 2.25
N VAL A 17 21.37 4.85 3.50
CA VAL A 17 20.13 4.25 3.87
C VAL A 17 19.08 5.31 3.65
N THR A 18 18.47 5.27 2.53
CA THR A 18 17.34 6.12 2.28
C THR A 18 16.13 5.45 2.90
N PHE A 19 15.56 6.07 3.89
CA PHE A 19 14.32 5.60 4.45
C PHE A 19 13.20 6.03 3.51
N ALA A 20 12.78 5.11 2.69
CA ALA A 20 11.61 5.35 1.86
C ALA A 20 10.36 5.08 2.70
N ALA A 21 9.33 5.85 2.48
CA ALA A 21 8.05 5.61 3.11
C ALA A 21 7.53 4.23 2.70
N THR A 22 6.78 3.59 3.56
CA THR A 22 6.26 2.26 3.29
C THR A 22 4.76 2.32 3.07
N MET A 23 4.25 1.34 2.35
CA MET A 23 2.80 1.16 2.17
C MET A 23 2.37 -0.15 2.76
N GLN A 24 1.23 -0.14 3.46
CA GLN A 24 0.65 -1.33 4.04
C GLN A 24 -0.80 -1.44 3.61
N ALA A 25 -1.21 -2.62 3.22
CA ALA A 25 -2.59 -2.88 2.82
C ALA A 25 -3.22 -3.86 3.80
N SER A 26 -4.45 -3.61 4.15
CA SER A 26 -5.21 -4.52 5.00
C SER A 26 -6.66 -4.54 4.55
N VAL A 27 -7.35 -5.62 4.88
CA VAL A 27 -8.77 -5.78 4.55
C VAL A 27 -9.51 -6.18 5.80
N ASP A 28 -10.80 -5.88 5.84
CA ASP A 28 -11.64 -6.23 6.97
C ASP A 28 -11.99 -7.72 6.98
N ARG A 29 -11.95 -8.39 5.85
CA ARG A 29 -12.21 -9.83 5.75
C ARG A 29 -11.64 -10.39 4.46
N LYS A 30 -11.29 -11.66 4.48
CA LYS A 30 -10.68 -12.33 3.32
C LYS A 30 -11.62 -13.35 2.65
N LYS A 31 -12.80 -13.56 3.22
CA LYS A 31 -13.80 -14.44 2.64
C LYS A 31 -15.11 -13.70 2.53
N ILE A 32 -15.60 -13.56 1.32
CA ILE A 32 -16.83 -12.80 1.04
C ILE A 32 -17.66 -13.53 0.01
N GLY A 33 -18.92 -13.15 -0.09
CA GLY A 33 -19.78 -13.60 -1.18
C GLY A 33 -19.66 -12.68 -2.36
N ARG A 34 -20.19 -13.11 -3.51
CA ARG A 34 -20.08 -12.36 -4.75
C ARG A 34 -20.74 -10.99 -4.69
N SER A 35 -21.79 -10.86 -3.90
CA SER A 35 -22.49 -9.58 -3.77
C SER A 35 -22.04 -8.77 -2.56
N ASP A 36 -21.09 -9.27 -1.81
CA ASP A 36 -20.58 -8.55 -0.66
C ASP A 36 -19.45 -7.60 -1.07
N HIS A 37 -19.09 -6.70 -0.20
CA HIS A 37 -17.96 -5.82 -0.44
C HIS A 37 -16.89 -6.09 0.61
N VAL A 38 -15.66 -5.76 0.26
CA VAL A 38 -14.54 -5.81 1.19
C VAL A 38 -14.00 -4.39 1.33
N THR A 39 -13.64 -4.01 2.54
CA THR A 39 -13.04 -2.70 2.77
C THR A 39 -11.53 -2.86 2.77
N LEU A 40 -10.89 -2.20 1.82
CA LEU A 40 -9.45 -2.17 1.69
C LEU A 40 -8.92 -0.88 2.29
N GLN A 41 -7.98 -1.01 3.20
CA GLN A 41 -7.31 0.15 3.78
C GLN A 41 -5.86 0.13 3.36
N ILE A 42 -5.41 1.23 2.77
CA ILE A 42 -4.03 1.41 2.38
C ILE A 42 -3.46 2.53 3.22
N ARG A 43 -2.39 2.24 3.93
CA ARG A 43 -1.68 3.23 4.72
C ARG A 43 -0.34 3.54 4.11
N TYR A 44 -0.12 4.81 3.81
CA TYR A 44 1.15 5.31 3.34
C TYR A 44 1.79 6.07 4.50
N ASP A 45 3.02 5.71 4.83
CA ASP A 45 3.67 6.19 6.03
C ASP A 45 4.32 7.55 5.80
N ASP A 46 3.65 8.45 5.16
CA ASP A 46 4.08 9.80 4.87
C ASP A 46 2.86 10.59 4.38
N MET A 47 3.05 11.86 4.12
CA MET A 47 1.99 12.70 3.58
C MET A 47 1.94 12.55 2.08
N ALA A 48 0.78 12.25 1.56
CA ALA A 48 0.58 12.14 0.12
C ALA A 48 0.21 13.48 -0.53
N GLY A 49 -0.24 14.43 0.27
CA GLY A 49 -0.72 15.69 -0.27
C GLY A 49 -2.00 15.49 -1.06
N PHE A 50 -2.04 16.02 -2.26
CA PHE A 50 -3.21 15.85 -3.14
C PHE A 50 -3.03 14.68 -4.10
N SER A 51 -1.95 13.95 -3.98
CA SER A 51 -1.70 12.80 -4.85
C SER A 51 -2.34 11.55 -4.26
N SER A 52 -2.65 10.59 -5.11
CA SER A 52 -3.16 9.30 -4.70
C SER A 52 -2.59 8.20 -5.59
N PRO A 53 -2.59 6.96 -5.13
CA PRO A 53 -2.15 5.85 -5.97
C PRO A 53 -3.04 5.68 -7.19
N ASP A 54 -2.53 4.96 -8.17
CA ASP A 54 -3.30 4.61 -9.34
C ASP A 54 -4.17 3.41 -8.98
N TRP A 55 -5.46 3.65 -8.81
CA TRP A 55 -6.38 2.59 -8.43
C TRP A 55 -6.82 1.75 -9.62
N SER A 56 -6.41 2.10 -10.83
CA SER A 56 -6.83 1.36 -12.02
C SER A 56 -6.34 -0.08 -12.03
N VAL A 57 -5.33 -0.40 -11.24
CA VAL A 57 -4.86 -1.78 -11.11
C VAL A 57 -5.94 -2.68 -10.50
N LEU A 58 -6.95 -2.10 -9.85
CA LEU A 58 -8.03 -2.85 -9.27
C LEU A 58 -9.18 -3.08 -10.26
N ASP A 59 -9.24 -2.32 -11.34
CA ASP A 59 -10.39 -2.34 -12.25
C ASP A 59 -10.65 -3.67 -12.92
N ARG A 60 -9.66 -4.51 -13.02
CA ARG A 60 -9.81 -5.80 -13.67
C ARG A 60 -10.72 -6.74 -12.90
N ASP A 61 -10.54 -6.82 -11.59
CA ASP A 61 -11.22 -7.79 -10.76
C ASP A 61 -12.18 -7.18 -9.74
N TRP A 62 -12.14 -5.86 -9.59
CA TRP A 62 -12.88 -5.18 -8.54
C TRP A 62 -13.58 -3.93 -9.05
N ASP A 63 -14.72 -3.63 -8.45
CA ASP A 63 -15.39 -2.35 -8.65
C ASP A 63 -15.22 -1.53 -7.38
N ILE A 64 -14.75 -0.30 -7.53
CA ILE A 64 -14.59 0.60 -6.40
C ILE A 64 -15.89 1.36 -6.23
N ILE A 65 -16.60 1.10 -5.14
CA ILE A 65 -17.90 1.74 -4.91
C ILE A 65 -17.82 2.92 -3.95
N ASN A 66 -16.71 3.03 -3.25
CA ASN A 66 -16.49 4.17 -2.36
C ASN A 66 -15.00 4.36 -2.15
N GLN A 67 -14.58 5.59 -1.95
CA GLN A 67 -13.18 5.92 -1.75
C GLN A 67 -13.08 7.11 -0.82
N ASP A 68 -12.21 7.01 0.17
CA ASP A 68 -11.98 8.07 1.13
C ASP A 68 -10.49 8.22 1.38
N GLN A 69 -10.05 9.43 1.66
CA GLN A 69 -8.66 9.72 1.97
C GLN A 69 -8.59 10.54 3.24
N GLN A 70 -7.70 10.14 4.13
CA GLN A 70 -7.50 10.84 5.38
C GLN A 70 -6.02 10.98 5.65
N GLN A 71 -5.59 12.18 6.01
CA GLN A 71 -4.19 12.43 6.32
C GLN A 71 -4.10 12.89 7.77
N GLN A 72 -3.08 12.44 8.45
CA GLN A 72 -2.90 12.76 9.85
C GLN A 72 -1.45 13.11 10.15
N ILE A 73 -1.25 14.15 10.93
CA ILE A 73 0.07 14.57 11.38
C ILE A 73 0.05 14.53 12.89
N SER A 74 1.05 13.88 13.46
CA SER A 74 1.20 13.81 14.90
C SER A 74 2.52 14.44 15.31
N PHE A 75 2.48 15.25 16.37
CA PHE A 75 3.68 15.81 16.95
C PHE A 75 3.80 15.20 18.34
N ASN A 76 4.89 14.51 18.61
CA ASN A 76 5.06 13.87 19.88
C ASN A 76 6.50 14.00 20.32
N ASN A 77 6.77 14.70 21.40
CA ASN A 77 8.10 14.91 21.94
C ASN A 77 9.10 15.44 20.90
N GLY A 78 8.66 16.42 20.12
CA GLY A 78 9.53 17.02 19.12
C GLY A 78 9.68 16.18 17.84
N LYS A 79 9.01 15.05 17.76
CA LYS A 79 9.05 14.23 16.55
C LYS A 79 7.74 14.37 15.79
N ASN A 80 7.88 14.55 14.49
CA ASN A 80 6.72 14.60 13.61
C ASN A 80 6.55 13.25 12.98
N SER A 81 5.34 12.71 13.05
CA SER A 81 4.99 11.54 12.25
C SER A 81 3.74 11.87 11.46
N SER A 82 3.69 11.40 10.26
CA SER A 82 2.52 11.65 9.40
C SER A 82 2.20 10.39 8.62
N TYR A 83 0.95 10.22 8.27
CA TYR A 83 0.54 9.13 7.41
C TYR A 83 -0.71 9.54 6.62
N THR A 84 -0.92 8.82 5.53
CA THR A 84 -2.11 8.99 4.70
C THR A 84 -2.79 7.63 4.61
N ASP A 85 -4.09 7.60 4.87
CA ASP A 85 -4.90 6.39 4.75
C ASP A 85 -5.89 6.57 3.61
N TRP A 86 -5.97 5.56 2.75
CA TRP A 86 -7.03 5.49 1.75
C TRP A 86 -7.90 4.29 2.11
N THR A 87 -9.19 4.50 2.16
CA THR A 87 -10.16 3.45 2.46
C THR A 87 -11.05 3.28 1.24
N LEU A 88 -11.06 2.10 0.70
CA LEU A 88 -11.84 1.80 -0.49
C LEU A 88 -12.80 0.66 -0.20
N SER A 89 -14.03 0.78 -0.68
CA SER A 89 -14.97 -0.33 -0.65
C SER A 89 -14.98 -0.97 -2.02
N LEU A 90 -14.68 -2.25 -2.07
CA LEU A 90 -14.49 -3.00 -3.31
C LEU A 90 -15.51 -4.12 -3.41
N VAL A 91 -16.11 -4.25 -4.60
CA VAL A 91 -17.00 -5.38 -4.90
C VAL A 91 -16.30 -6.23 -5.95
N PRO A 92 -16.23 -7.56 -5.74
CA PRO A 92 -15.55 -8.42 -6.70
C PRO A 92 -16.35 -8.55 -8.00
N ARG A 93 -15.64 -8.62 -9.11
CA ARG A 93 -16.28 -8.82 -10.42
C ARG A 93 -16.42 -10.30 -10.76
N ARG A 94 -15.75 -11.16 -10.04
CA ARG A 94 -15.80 -12.60 -10.28
C ARG A 94 -15.70 -13.36 -8.98
N SER A 95 -16.07 -14.62 -9.00
CA SER A 95 -15.93 -15.50 -7.84
C SER A 95 -14.63 -16.29 -7.94
N GLY A 96 -14.29 -16.98 -6.90
CA GLY A 96 -13.06 -17.75 -6.79
C GLY A 96 -12.02 -17.01 -5.98
N THR A 97 -10.77 -17.34 -6.16
CA THR A 97 -9.70 -16.63 -5.50
C THR A 97 -9.36 -15.39 -6.31
N VAL A 98 -9.59 -14.24 -5.72
CA VAL A 98 -9.36 -12.96 -6.38
C VAL A 98 -8.29 -12.21 -5.61
N LEU A 99 -7.33 -11.67 -6.33
CA LEU A 99 -6.20 -11.02 -5.70
C LEU A 99 -6.40 -9.50 -5.71
N ILE A 100 -6.09 -8.87 -4.60
CA ILE A 100 -5.90 -7.43 -4.58
C ILE A 100 -4.43 -7.22 -4.91
N PRO A 101 -4.12 -6.62 -6.07
CA PRO A 101 -2.72 -6.48 -6.47
C PRO A 101 -1.96 -5.51 -5.60
N PRO A 102 -0.64 -5.52 -5.65
CA PRO A 102 0.13 -4.51 -4.94
C PRO A 102 -0.23 -3.11 -5.43
N ILE A 103 -0.43 -2.21 -4.49
CA ILE A 103 -0.72 -0.81 -4.80
C ILE A 103 0.60 -0.06 -4.69
N LYS A 104 0.94 0.66 -5.73
CA LYS A 104 2.21 1.38 -5.79
C LYS A 104 1.99 2.88 -5.69
N PHE A 105 2.82 3.54 -4.93
CA PHE A 105 2.74 4.99 -4.78
C PHE A 105 4.11 5.53 -4.38
N LYS A 106 4.64 6.44 -5.17
CA LYS A 106 5.93 7.12 -4.89
C LYS A 106 7.05 6.16 -4.50
N GLY A 107 7.19 5.09 -5.22
CA GLY A 107 8.25 4.11 -4.97
C GLY A 107 7.95 3.09 -3.89
N ALA A 108 6.87 3.26 -3.13
CA ALA A 108 6.44 2.28 -2.15
C ALA A 108 5.42 1.34 -2.78
N SER A 109 5.26 0.16 -2.23
CA SER A 109 4.34 -0.84 -2.74
C SER A 109 3.77 -1.64 -1.59
N SER A 110 2.48 -1.93 -1.63
CA SER A 110 1.84 -2.79 -0.65
C SER A 110 1.94 -4.25 -1.09
N ASP A 111 1.74 -5.15 -0.15
CA ASP A 111 1.73 -6.58 -0.46
C ASP A 111 0.38 -6.95 -1.08
N PRO A 112 0.36 -7.92 -1.98
CA PRO A 112 -0.91 -8.40 -2.53
C PRO A 112 -1.70 -9.14 -1.46
N ILE A 113 -3.03 -9.12 -1.57
CA ILE A 113 -3.91 -9.78 -0.64
C ILE A 113 -4.83 -10.71 -1.40
N ARG A 114 -4.96 -11.94 -0.92
CA ARG A 114 -5.84 -12.92 -1.53
C ARG A 114 -7.20 -12.87 -0.86
N ILE A 115 -8.26 -12.79 -1.65
CA ILE A 115 -9.63 -12.79 -1.18
C ILE A 115 -10.36 -13.98 -1.80
N ASP A 116 -11.05 -14.75 -0.98
CA ASP A 116 -11.85 -15.85 -1.46
C ASP A 116 -13.29 -15.39 -1.62
N VAL A 117 -13.77 -15.44 -2.84
CA VAL A 117 -15.12 -14.95 -3.18
C VAL A 117 -15.99 -16.16 -3.54
N SER A 118 -17.01 -16.39 -2.74
CA SER A 118 -17.92 -17.50 -3.02
C SER A 118 -18.99 -17.05 -4.01
N THR A 119 -19.57 -18.03 -4.71
CA THR A 119 -20.62 -17.72 -5.68
C THR A 119 -21.92 -17.33 -5.01
N GLN A 120 -22.05 -17.61 -3.72
CA GLN A 120 -23.26 -17.29 -2.98
C GLN A 120 -22.95 -16.18 -1.99
N SER A 121 -23.96 -15.36 -1.73
CA SER A 121 -23.81 -14.32 -0.72
C SER A 121 -23.68 -14.96 0.65
N THR A 122 -22.77 -14.46 1.47
CA THR A 122 -22.58 -14.99 2.81
C THR A 122 -23.46 -14.32 3.82
N THR A 123 -24.36 -13.47 3.42
CA THR A 123 -25.26 -12.88 4.38
C THR A 123 -26.25 -13.92 4.78
N ALA A 124 -26.08 -14.38 5.93
CA ALA A 124 -27.05 -15.31 6.49
C ALA A 124 -28.23 -14.54 7.03
#